data_e308805ac341150f981d014150c7a4fe
#
_entry.id   e308805ac341150f981d014150c7a4fe
#
_cell.length_a   1.000
_cell.length_b   1.000
_cell.length_c   1.000
_cell.angle_alpha   90.00
_cell.angle_beta   90.00
_cell.angle_gamma   90.00
#
_symmetry.space_group_name_H-M   'P 1'
#
loop_
_entity.id
_entity.type
_entity.pdbx_description
1 polymer ?
#
loop_
_entity_poly.entity_id
_entity_poly.type
_entity_poly.pdbx_seq_one_letter_code
_entity_poly.pdbx_strand_id
1 'polypeptide(L)'
;FIIYVNGENITDKINIAKEGPTVILMVGVNGVGKTTTIGKLAYKYHNEGKKVMLIAADTFRAGAVEQLKVWADRTDAVFYGKENTDPAGVIYDGLVKALEEKADIVLIDTAGRLQNKVNLMKELEKMNKVIAKIIPNAPHETLLVIDATTGQNGIMQAKSFKEITNITGIVLTKLDGTAKGGIVLAIKEDVKIPVKSVSYTHLRAHETGAYL
;
A
#
# COMPACT_ATOMS: atom_id res chain seq x y z
N PHE A 1 -12.95 6.16 -2.55
CA PHE A 1 -13.88 5.08 -2.16
C PHE A 1 -14.38 5.38 -0.75
N ILE A 2 -15.68 5.62 -0.60
CA ILE A 2 -16.32 5.90 0.68
C ILE A 2 -17.16 4.67 1.04
N ILE A 3 -16.91 4.08 2.20
CA ILE A 3 -17.77 3.05 2.74
C ILE A 3 -18.52 3.61 3.94
N TYR A 4 -19.83 3.50 3.89
CA TYR A 4 -20.68 3.73 5.03
C TYR A 4 -20.94 2.39 5.74
N VAL A 5 -20.53 2.27 7.00
CA VAL A 5 -20.99 1.21 7.91
C VAL A 5 -21.72 1.90 9.03
N ASN A 6 -23.00 1.56 9.21
CA ASN A 6 -23.90 2.20 10.19
C ASN A 6 -24.03 3.73 10.07
N GLY A 7 -23.91 4.29 8.84
CA GLY A 7 -24.05 5.72 8.59
C GLY A 7 -22.81 6.56 8.91
N GLU A 8 -21.73 5.97 9.39
CA GLU A 8 -20.45 6.66 9.61
C GLU A 8 -19.50 6.49 8.41
N ASN A 9 -18.81 7.57 8.09
CA ASN A 9 -17.79 7.60 7.05
C ASN A 9 -16.50 6.93 7.57
N ILE A 10 -16.12 5.76 7.02
CA ILE A 10 -14.98 4.94 7.53
C ILE A 10 -13.64 5.42 6.96
N THR A 11 -13.63 6.32 6.01
CA THR A 11 -12.39 6.81 5.40
C THR A 11 -11.71 7.85 6.28
N ASP A 12 -10.82 7.41 7.15
CA ASP A 12 -9.79 8.32 7.65
C ASP A 12 -8.91 8.75 6.47
N LYS A 13 -8.62 10.06 6.43
CA LYS A 13 -7.79 10.62 5.36
C LYS A 13 -6.38 10.04 5.41
N ILE A 14 -5.80 9.82 4.24
CA ILE A 14 -4.37 9.55 4.09
C ILE A 14 -3.58 10.74 4.64
N ASN A 15 -2.57 10.47 5.46
CA ASN A 15 -1.66 11.49 5.96
C ASN A 15 -0.79 12.00 4.81
N ILE A 16 -1.01 13.24 4.42
CA ILE A 16 -0.24 13.89 3.35
C ILE A 16 0.92 14.68 3.98
N ALA A 17 2.10 14.59 3.38
CA ALA A 17 3.25 15.39 3.77
C ALA A 17 2.93 16.89 3.67
N LYS A 18 3.43 17.67 4.62
CA LYS A 18 3.30 19.14 4.57
C LYS A 18 4.20 19.75 3.50
N GLU A 19 5.36 19.13 3.29
CA GLU A 19 6.37 19.54 2.31
C GLU A 19 6.99 18.29 1.67
N GLY A 20 7.37 18.39 0.40
CA GLY A 20 7.96 17.30 -0.38
C GLY A 20 6.98 16.17 -0.70
N PRO A 21 7.47 15.03 -1.18
CA PRO A 21 6.62 13.90 -1.54
C PRO A 21 6.03 13.20 -0.33
N THR A 22 4.75 12.84 -0.43
CA THR A 22 4.12 11.91 0.53
C THR A 22 4.57 10.48 0.22
N VAL A 23 5.17 9.81 1.19
CA VAL A 23 5.64 8.43 1.05
C VAL A 23 4.68 7.47 1.75
N ILE A 24 4.15 6.51 1.00
CA ILE A 24 3.23 5.48 1.46
C ILE A 24 3.89 4.12 1.29
N LEU A 25 4.15 3.43 2.39
CA LEU A 25 4.69 2.08 2.42
C LEU A 25 3.54 1.07 2.48
N MET A 26 3.47 0.16 1.50
CA MET A 26 2.43 -0.87 1.43
C MET A 26 2.97 -2.19 1.98
N VAL A 27 2.33 -2.73 3.01
CA VAL A 27 2.70 -4.01 3.64
C VAL A 27 1.52 -4.98 3.65
N GLY A 28 1.79 -6.26 3.86
CA GLY A 28 0.77 -7.31 3.86
C GLY A 28 1.28 -8.60 3.23
N VAL A 29 0.62 -9.73 3.45
CA VAL A 29 1.05 -11.02 2.89
C VAL A 29 0.92 -11.05 1.37
N ASN A 30 1.58 -12.02 0.73
CA ASN A 30 1.48 -12.20 -0.71
C ASN A 30 0.05 -12.58 -1.12
N GLY A 31 -0.40 -12.06 -2.27
CA GLY A 31 -1.73 -12.37 -2.84
C GLY A 31 -2.91 -11.58 -2.27
N VAL A 32 -2.70 -10.71 -1.28
CA VAL A 32 -3.81 -9.88 -0.71
C VAL A 32 -4.21 -8.71 -1.60
N GLY A 33 -3.45 -8.40 -2.66
CA GLY A 33 -3.77 -7.31 -3.59
C GLY A 33 -2.99 -6.01 -3.35
N LYS A 34 -1.79 -6.06 -2.76
CA LYS A 34 -0.92 -4.87 -2.57
C LYS A 34 -0.65 -4.13 -3.87
N THR A 35 -0.07 -4.82 -4.85
CA THR A 35 0.30 -4.25 -6.16
C THR A 35 -0.91 -3.67 -6.90
N THR A 36 -2.06 -4.35 -6.85
CA THR A 36 -3.32 -3.84 -7.43
C THR A 36 -3.82 -2.60 -6.69
N THR A 37 -3.71 -2.58 -5.36
CA THR A 37 -4.08 -1.40 -4.56
C THR A 37 -3.20 -0.21 -4.90
N ILE A 38 -1.89 -0.43 -5.06
CA ILE A 38 -0.94 0.61 -5.49
C ILE A 38 -1.35 1.16 -6.84
N GLY A 39 -1.66 0.31 -7.82
CA GLY A 39 -2.13 0.74 -9.14
C GLY A 39 -3.39 1.61 -9.08
N LYS A 40 -4.37 1.24 -8.24
CA LYS A 40 -5.59 2.02 -8.03
C LYS A 40 -5.33 3.37 -7.35
N LEU A 41 -4.43 3.41 -6.37
CA LEU A 41 -4.02 4.65 -5.71
C LEU A 41 -3.25 5.56 -6.67
N ALA A 42 -2.34 4.99 -7.48
CA ALA A 42 -1.61 5.73 -8.51
C ALA A 42 -2.57 6.39 -9.51
N TYR A 43 -3.54 5.63 -10.01
CA TYR A 43 -4.57 6.15 -10.89
C TYR A 43 -5.39 7.29 -10.26
N LYS A 44 -5.81 7.10 -9.01
CA LYS A 44 -6.55 8.14 -8.27
C LYS A 44 -5.74 9.43 -8.16
N TYR A 45 -4.49 9.35 -7.70
CA TYR A 45 -3.66 10.54 -7.51
C TYR A 45 -3.26 11.19 -8.84
N HIS A 46 -3.04 10.39 -9.89
CA HIS A 46 -2.82 10.92 -11.24
C HIS A 46 -4.02 11.76 -11.71
N ASN A 47 -5.26 11.26 -11.51
CA ASN A 47 -6.48 12.02 -11.85
C ASN A 47 -6.70 13.27 -10.98
N GLU A 48 -6.08 13.32 -9.81
CA GLU A 48 -6.04 14.51 -8.96
C GLU A 48 -4.92 15.50 -9.36
N GLY A 49 -4.22 15.23 -10.48
CA GLY A 49 -3.13 16.07 -11.01
C GLY A 49 -1.81 15.92 -10.24
N LYS A 50 -1.63 14.83 -9.48
CA LYS A 50 -0.41 14.56 -8.72
C LYS A 50 0.58 13.76 -9.54
N LYS A 51 1.86 14.11 -9.46
CA LYS A 51 2.95 13.30 -10.02
C LYS A 51 3.24 12.13 -9.09
N VAL A 52 3.01 10.91 -9.57
CA VAL A 52 3.13 9.69 -8.79
C VAL A 52 4.41 8.94 -9.15
N MET A 53 5.08 8.39 -8.14
CA MET A 53 6.23 7.49 -8.26
C MET A 53 5.91 6.13 -7.66
N LEU A 54 6.19 5.05 -8.38
CA LEU A 54 6.08 3.67 -7.90
C LEU A 54 7.46 3.06 -7.68
N ILE A 55 7.70 2.46 -6.51
CA ILE A 55 8.95 1.79 -6.16
C ILE A 55 8.68 0.31 -5.88
N ALA A 56 9.33 -0.58 -6.65
CA ALA A 56 9.19 -2.03 -6.52
C ALA A 56 10.23 -2.59 -5.54
N ALA A 57 9.88 -2.72 -4.26
CA ALA A 57 10.74 -3.28 -3.23
C ALA A 57 10.46 -4.77 -2.93
N ASP A 58 9.56 -5.45 -3.64
CA ASP A 58 9.40 -6.92 -3.65
C ASP A 58 10.36 -7.54 -4.68
N THR A 59 11.65 -7.37 -4.46
CA THR A 59 12.73 -7.58 -5.44
C THR A 59 13.08 -9.04 -5.69
N PHE A 60 12.73 -9.94 -4.77
CA PHE A 60 13.07 -11.37 -4.85
C PHE A 60 11.90 -12.25 -5.30
N ARG A 61 10.72 -11.69 -5.52
CA ARG A 61 9.59 -12.44 -6.07
C ARG A 61 9.56 -12.29 -7.58
N ALA A 62 9.68 -13.43 -8.27
CA ALA A 62 9.66 -13.45 -9.73
C ALA A 62 8.46 -12.70 -10.31
N GLY A 63 8.70 -11.79 -11.24
CA GLY A 63 7.70 -10.99 -11.93
C GLY A 63 7.03 -9.89 -11.09
N ALA A 64 7.37 -9.71 -9.80
CA ALA A 64 6.77 -8.68 -8.97
C ALA A 64 7.13 -7.26 -9.43
N VAL A 65 8.38 -7.07 -9.81
CA VAL A 65 8.90 -5.80 -10.32
C VAL A 65 8.20 -5.44 -11.64
N GLU A 66 8.11 -6.40 -12.56
CA GLU A 66 7.43 -6.21 -13.85
C GLU A 66 5.93 -5.96 -13.68
N GLN A 67 5.28 -6.67 -12.75
CA GLN A 67 3.85 -6.45 -12.46
C GLN A 67 3.58 -5.01 -11.99
N LEU A 68 4.45 -4.44 -11.15
CA LEU A 68 4.31 -3.06 -10.70
C LEU A 68 4.61 -2.07 -11.81
N LYS A 69 5.58 -2.38 -12.69
CA LYS A 69 5.91 -1.56 -13.86
C LYS A 69 4.72 -1.43 -14.82
N VAL A 70 3.99 -2.52 -15.08
CA VAL A 70 2.76 -2.46 -15.88
C VAL A 70 1.74 -1.46 -15.30
N TRP A 71 1.63 -1.38 -13.97
CA TRP A 71 0.77 -0.37 -13.34
C TRP A 71 1.30 1.05 -13.52
N ALA A 72 2.63 1.24 -13.42
CA ALA A 72 3.25 2.54 -13.67
C ALA A 72 2.96 3.03 -15.10
N ASP A 73 3.15 2.17 -16.08
CA ASP A 73 2.89 2.48 -17.50
C ASP A 73 1.41 2.83 -17.75
N ARG A 74 0.47 2.14 -17.10
CA ARG A 74 -0.97 2.39 -17.20
C ARG A 74 -1.45 3.68 -16.54
N THR A 75 -0.72 4.16 -15.55
CA THR A 75 -1.11 5.31 -14.73
C THR A 75 -0.23 6.53 -14.96
N ASP A 76 0.65 6.46 -15.95
CA ASP A 76 1.65 7.50 -16.25
C ASP A 76 2.48 7.89 -15.02
N ALA A 77 2.79 6.89 -14.19
CA ALA A 77 3.60 7.07 -13.01
C ALA A 77 5.09 6.84 -13.29
N VAL A 78 5.94 7.61 -12.63
CA VAL A 78 7.39 7.35 -12.65
C VAL A 78 7.65 6.01 -11.95
N PHE A 79 8.59 5.23 -12.46
CA PHE A 79 8.88 3.90 -11.94
C PHE A 79 10.35 3.73 -11.56
N TYR A 80 10.58 2.99 -10.47
CA TYR A 80 11.88 2.46 -10.12
C TYR A 80 11.78 1.05 -9.52
N GLY A 81 12.59 0.13 -10.02
CA GLY A 81 12.67 -1.24 -9.51
C GLY A 81 13.85 -1.98 -10.12
N LYS A 82 14.41 -2.90 -9.34
CA LYS A 82 15.46 -3.85 -9.76
C LYS A 82 15.18 -5.21 -9.15
N GLU A 83 15.21 -6.27 -9.95
CA GLU A 83 15.09 -7.64 -9.45
C GLU A 83 16.38 -8.09 -8.76
N ASN A 84 16.24 -9.05 -7.85
CA ASN A 84 17.35 -9.71 -7.13
C ASN A 84 18.33 -8.74 -6.44
N THR A 85 17.80 -7.62 -5.96
CA THR A 85 18.58 -6.56 -5.32
C THR A 85 18.05 -6.32 -3.90
N ASP A 86 18.89 -5.84 -2.99
CA ASP A 86 18.45 -5.46 -1.64
C ASP A 86 17.30 -4.45 -1.67
N PRO A 87 16.14 -4.77 -1.08
CA PRO A 87 14.96 -3.92 -1.11
C PRO A 87 15.21 -2.50 -0.58
N ALA A 88 15.99 -2.35 0.49
CA ALA A 88 16.31 -1.05 1.06
C ALA A 88 17.17 -0.20 0.11
N GLY A 89 18.06 -0.82 -0.66
CA GLY A 89 18.85 -0.15 -1.71
C GLY A 89 17.95 0.34 -2.84
N VAL A 90 16.98 -0.47 -3.28
CA VAL A 90 16.00 -0.08 -4.30
C VAL A 90 15.15 1.10 -3.82
N ILE A 91 14.73 1.10 -2.55
CA ILE A 91 14.00 2.22 -1.95
C ILE A 91 14.87 3.48 -1.92
N TYR A 92 16.14 3.36 -1.55
CA TYR A 92 17.07 4.48 -1.55
C TYR A 92 17.14 5.16 -2.93
N ASP A 93 17.50 4.40 -3.95
CA ASP A 93 17.62 4.90 -5.33
C ASP A 93 16.29 5.46 -5.86
N GLY A 94 15.19 4.77 -5.56
CA GLY A 94 13.85 5.18 -5.96
C GLY A 94 13.42 6.51 -5.32
N LEU A 95 13.73 6.73 -4.04
CA LEU A 95 13.41 7.99 -3.36
C LEU A 95 14.29 9.14 -3.85
N VAL A 96 15.57 8.91 -4.15
CA VAL A 96 16.43 9.92 -4.79
C VAL A 96 15.81 10.34 -6.12
N LYS A 97 15.44 9.37 -6.97
CA LYS A 97 14.77 9.65 -8.23
C LYS A 97 13.44 10.38 -8.03
N ALA A 98 12.65 10.04 -7.01
CA ALA A 98 11.39 10.72 -6.70
C ALA A 98 11.58 12.21 -6.39
N LEU A 99 12.67 12.56 -5.68
CA LEU A 99 13.02 13.94 -5.39
C LEU A 99 13.49 14.69 -6.65
N GLU A 100 14.32 14.08 -7.48
CA GLU A 100 14.78 14.64 -8.77
C GLU A 100 13.59 14.90 -9.70
N GLU A 101 12.66 13.97 -9.78
CA GLU A 101 11.45 14.05 -10.59
C GLU A 101 10.36 14.94 -9.98
N LYS A 102 10.56 15.46 -8.75
CA LYS A 102 9.57 16.27 -8.02
C LYS A 102 8.21 15.55 -7.89
N ALA A 103 8.26 14.27 -7.53
CA ALA A 103 7.04 13.50 -7.29
C ALA A 103 6.26 14.07 -6.09
N ASP A 104 4.93 14.07 -6.19
CA ASP A 104 4.03 14.46 -5.09
C ASP A 104 3.72 13.28 -4.16
N ILE A 105 3.59 12.09 -4.75
CA ILE A 105 3.21 10.85 -4.07
C ILE A 105 4.21 9.75 -4.44
N VAL A 106 4.71 9.04 -3.45
CA VAL A 106 5.56 7.84 -3.63
C VAL A 106 4.85 6.65 -3.01
N LEU A 107 4.60 5.61 -3.80
CA LEU A 107 4.00 4.35 -3.38
C LEU A 107 5.06 3.25 -3.45
N ILE A 108 5.31 2.56 -2.33
CA ILE A 108 6.34 1.52 -2.23
C ILE A 108 5.68 0.16 -2.03
N ASP A 109 5.88 -0.78 -2.97
CA ASP A 109 5.43 -2.18 -2.86
C ASP A 109 6.49 -3.01 -2.17
N THR A 110 6.12 -3.77 -1.12
CA THR A 110 7.04 -4.61 -0.35
C THR A 110 6.72 -6.09 -0.46
N ALA A 111 7.69 -6.94 -0.12
CA ALA A 111 7.48 -8.36 0.05
C ALA A 111 6.49 -8.67 1.20
N GLY A 112 5.80 -9.81 1.12
CA GLY A 112 4.79 -10.22 2.10
C GLY A 112 5.09 -11.57 2.76
N ARG A 113 6.33 -11.83 3.17
CA ARG A 113 6.78 -13.11 3.71
C ARG A 113 6.57 -13.25 5.22
N LEU A 114 5.31 -13.28 5.67
CA LEU A 114 4.96 -13.36 7.10
C LEU A 114 5.39 -14.67 7.76
N GLN A 115 5.61 -15.74 7.01
CA GLN A 115 6.10 -17.02 7.52
C GLN A 115 7.48 -16.92 8.19
N ASN A 116 8.26 -15.90 7.88
CA ASN A 116 9.50 -15.55 8.58
C ASN A 116 9.39 -14.16 9.21
N LYS A 117 8.64 -14.07 10.31
CA LYS A 117 8.30 -12.82 11.00
C LYS A 117 9.52 -12.01 11.41
N VAL A 118 10.57 -12.67 11.92
CA VAL A 118 11.79 -12.00 12.38
C VAL A 118 12.55 -11.34 11.22
N ASN A 119 12.68 -12.04 10.10
CA ASN A 119 13.36 -11.49 8.93
C ASN A 119 12.54 -10.34 8.33
N LEU A 120 11.21 -10.50 8.23
CA LEU A 120 10.33 -9.44 7.73
C LEU A 120 10.42 -8.19 8.61
N MET A 121 10.46 -8.34 9.95
CA MET A 121 10.63 -7.23 10.88
C MET A 121 11.95 -6.48 10.63
N LYS A 122 13.06 -7.20 10.52
CA LYS A 122 14.38 -6.61 10.23
C LYS A 122 14.41 -5.89 8.88
N GLU A 123 13.79 -6.49 7.86
CA GLU A 123 13.70 -5.91 6.52
C GLU A 123 12.90 -4.61 6.52
N LEU A 124 11.70 -4.61 7.13
CA LEU A 124 10.86 -3.42 7.25
C LEU A 124 11.52 -2.33 8.12
N GLU A 125 12.21 -2.71 9.20
CA GLU A 125 12.98 -1.76 10.01
C GLU A 125 14.10 -1.08 9.20
N LYS A 126 14.84 -1.86 8.40
CA LYS A 126 15.87 -1.33 7.49
C LYS A 126 15.28 -0.39 6.46
N MET A 127 14.16 -0.77 5.83
CA MET A 127 13.44 0.09 4.88
C MET A 127 13.01 1.40 5.53
N ASN A 128 12.38 1.36 6.70
CA ASN A 128 11.93 2.56 7.42
C ASN A 128 13.11 3.50 7.76
N LYS A 129 14.26 2.97 8.17
CA LYS A 129 15.47 3.76 8.43
C LYS A 129 15.98 4.46 7.17
N VAL A 130 15.98 3.77 6.04
CA VAL A 130 16.40 4.34 4.75
C VAL A 130 15.43 5.43 4.30
N ILE A 131 14.13 5.17 4.38
CA ILE A 131 13.09 6.15 4.02
C ILE A 131 13.26 7.43 4.84
N ALA A 132 13.33 7.32 6.17
CA ALA A 132 13.43 8.45 7.07
C ALA A 132 14.75 9.24 6.91
N LYS A 133 15.83 8.58 6.45
CA LYS A 133 17.12 9.23 6.15
C LYS A 133 17.03 10.16 4.94
N ILE A 134 16.23 9.80 3.92
CA ILE A 134 16.13 10.56 2.68
C ILE A 134 15.03 11.61 2.79
N ILE A 135 13.89 11.22 3.33
CA ILE A 135 12.73 12.10 3.53
C ILE A 135 12.36 12.08 5.01
N PRO A 136 12.74 13.13 5.76
CA PRO A 136 12.40 13.23 7.17
C PRO A 136 10.90 13.10 7.43
N ASN A 137 10.54 12.42 8.50
CA ASN A 137 9.16 12.08 8.89
C ASN A 137 8.44 11.05 8.00
N ALA A 138 9.08 10.56 6.93
CA ALA A 138 8.55 9.46 6.13
C ALA A 138 8.94 8.08 6.74
N PRO A 139 8.15 6.99 6.45
CA PRO A 139 6.93 7.02 5.67
C PRO A 139 5.80 7.77 6.39
N HIS A 140 5.02 8.56 5.64
CA HIS A 140 3.87 9.31 6.18
C HIS A 140 2.68 8.38 6.45
N GLU A 141 2.62 7.28 5.70
CA GLU A 141 1.69 6.17 5.89
C GLU A 141 2.41 4.83 5.74
N THR A 142 2.07 3.90 6.62
CA THR A 142 2.33 2.47 6.44
C THR A 142 0.99 1.77 6.39
N LEU A 143 0.55 1.38 5.20
CA LEU A 143 -0.77 0.80 4.95
C LEU A 143 -0.67 -0.72 4.87
N LEU A 144 -1.39 -1.40 5.75
CA LEU A 144 -1.53 -2.85 5.74
C LEU A 144 -2.69 -3.26 4.83
N VAL A 145 -2.41 -4.04 3.80
CA VAL A 145 -3.43 -4.59 2.90
C VAL A 145 -3.87 -5.95 3.41
N ILE A 146 -5.18 -6.13 3.58
CA ILE A 146 -5.81 -7.36 4.05
C ILE A 146 -6.89 -7.78 3.06
N ASP A 147 -6.91 -9.06 2.72
CA ASP A 147 -8.00 -9.69 1.98
C ASP A 147 -9.20 -9.92 2.91
N ALA A 148 -10.29 -9.22 2.67
CA ALA A 148 -11.49 -9.29 3.51
C ALA A 148 -12.17 -10.68 3.50
N THR A 149 -11.89 -11.51 2.47
CA THR A 149 -12.44 -12.88 2.38
C THR A 149 -11.79 -13.83 3.38
N THR A 150 -10.65 -13.49 3.96
CA THR A 150 -9.91 -14.35 4.89
C THR A 150 -10.46 -14.34 6.32
N GLY A 151 -11.42 -13.47 6.64
CA GLY A 151 -12.10 -13.44 7.94
C GLY A 151 -11.11 -13.33 9.13
N GLN A 152 -11.20 -14.26 10.08
CA GLN A 152 -10.34 -14.28 11.28
C GLN A 152 -8.84 -14.35 10.95
N ASN A 153 -8.44 -15.00 9.87
CA ASN A 153 -7.04 -15.04 9.44
C ASN A 153 -6.53 -13.64 9.08
N GLY A 154 -7.36 -12.79 8.46
CA GLY A 154 -7.03 -11.40 8.19
C GLY A 154 -6.80 -10.59 9.46
N ILE A 155 -7.62 -10.80 10.50
CA ILE A 155 -7.45 -10.15 11.81
C ILE A 155 -6.13 -10.61 12.47
N MET A 156 -5.82 -11.90 12.41
CA MET A 156 -4.55 -12.43 12.94
C MET A 156 -3.34 -11.87 12.19
N GLN A 157 -3.42 -11.73 10.86
CA GLN A 157 -2.39 -11.06 10.06
C GLN A 157 -2.21 -9.61 10.50
N ALA A 158 -3.29 -8.87 10.72
CA ALA A 158 -3.24 -7.49 11.18
C ALA A 158 -2.54 -7.36 12.55
N LYS A 159 -2.89 -8.23 13.49
CA LYS A 159 -2.23 -8.29 14.81
C LYS A 159 -0.72 -8.58 14.67
N SER A 160 -0.34 -9.55 13.83
CA SER A 160 1.06 -9.90 13.59
C SER A 160 1.85 -8.76 12.94
N PHE A 161 1.29 -8.07 11.94
CA PHE A 161 1.96 -6.93 11.32
C PHE A 161 2.09 -5.74 12.26
N LYS A 162 1.10 -5.51 13.14
CA LYS A 162 1.16 -4.46 14.17
C LYS A 162 2.34 -4.65 15.14
N GLU A 163 2.73 -5.90 15.41
CA GLU A 163 3.91 -6.21 16.22
C GLU A 163 5.23 -6.02 15.46
N ILE A 164 5.20 -6.12 14.10
CA ILE A 164 6.36 -6.04 13.23
C ILE A 164 6.72 -4.59 12.90
N THR A 165 5.72 -3.74 12.64
CA THR A 165 5.93 -2.37 12.19
C THR A 165 4.77 -1.47 12.61
N ASN A 166 5.01 -0.14 12.61
CA ASN A 166 3.98 0.83 12.94
C ASN A 166 2.99 1.01 11.77
N ILE A 167 1.84 0.32 11.85
CA ILE A 167 0.76 0.44 10.87
C ILE A 167 -0.08 1.68 11.17
N THR A 168 -0.25 2.55 10.20
CA THR A 168 -1.05 3.78 10.31
C THR A 168 -2.46 3.64 9.75
N GLY A 169 -2.69 2.63 8.90
CA GLY A 169 -4.00 2.39 8.32
C GLY A 169 -4.12 1.02 7.68
N ILE A 170 -5.35 0.56 7.50
CA ILE A 170 -5.67 -0.71 6.85
C ILE A 170 -6.41 -0.46 5.55
N VAL A 171 -6.04 -1.22 4.52
CA VAL A 171 -6.75 -1.31 3.24
C VAL A 171 -7.39 -2.68 3.14
N LEU A 172 -8.70 -2.74 2.99
CA LEU A 172 -9.43 -3.98 2.76
C LEU A 172 -9.66 -4.21 1.27
N THR A 173 -9.29 -5.39 0.79
CA THR A 173 -9.52 -5.83 -0.59
C THR A 173 -10.59 -6.91 -0.66
N LYS A 174 -11.16 -7.13 -1.86
CA LYS A 174 -12.15 -8.20 -2.15
C LYS A 174 -13.40 -8.17 -1.25
N LEU A 175 -13.85 -6.99 -0.86
CA LEU A 175 -14.97 -6.83 0.05
C LEU A 175 -16.32 -7.27 -0.55
N ASP A 176 -16.42 -7.34 -1.87
CA ASP A 176 -17.57 -7.83 -2.62
C ASP A 176 -17.90 -9.31 -2.36
N GLY A 177 -16.92 -10.10 -1.90
CA GLY A 177 -17.08 -11.52 -1.55
C GLY A 177 -17.51 -11.84 -0.11
N THR A 178 -17.83 -10.83 0.72
CA THR A 178 -18.04 -11.03 2.16
C THR A 178 -19.28 -10.33 2.71
N ALA A 179 -19.72 -10.70 3.93
CA ALA A 179 -20.66 -9.91 4.73
C ALA A 179 -19.96 -8.60 5.16
N LYS A 180 -20.12 -7.59 4.34
CA LYS A 180 -19.36 -6.34 4.23
C LYS A 180 -19.07 -5.55 5.53
N GLY A 181 -19.85 -5.71 6.58
CA GLY A 181 -19.69 -4.96 7.83
C GLY A 181 -18.85 -5.66 8.90
N GLY A 182 -18.92 -6.99 8.98
CA GLY A 182 -18.35 -7.74 10.09
C GLY A 182 -16.84 -7.66 10.21
N ILE A 183 -16.10 -7.79 9.09
CA ILE A 183 -14.65 -7.73 9.09
C ILE A 183 -14.13 -6.33 9.43
N VAL A 184 -14.81 -5.27 8.96
CA VAL A 184 -14.43 -3.87 9.24
C VAL A 184 -14.58 -3.57 10.73
N LEU A 185 -15.73 -3.99 11.34
CA LEU A 185 -15.98 -3.81 12.76
C LEU A 185 -14.99 -4.60 13.62
N ALA A 186 -14.74 -5.87 13.28
CA ALA A 186 -13.80 -6.71 14.00
C ALA A 186 -12.36 -6.15 13.96
N ILE A 187 -11.92 -5.62 12.81
CA ILE A 187 -10.62 -4.96 12.69
C ILE A 187 -10.57 -3.70 13.57
N LYS A 188 -11.61 -2.86 13.53
CA LYS A 188 -11.68 -1.64 14.33
C LYS A 188 -11.61 -1.93 15.83
N GLU A 189 -12.35 -2.94 16.28
CA GLU A 189 -12.41 -3.33 17.70
C GLU A 189 -11.13 -4.06 18.17
N ASP A 190 -10.68 -5.06 17.41
CA ASP A 190 -9.62 -5.98 17.82
C ASP A 190 -8.22 -5.43 17.57
N VAL A 191 -8.03 -4.71 16.45
CA VAL A 191 -6.70 -4.23 16.03
C VAL A 191 -6.48 -2.77 16.41
N LYS A 192 -7.56 -1.98 16.48
CA LYS A 192 -7.53 -0.54 16.81
C LYS A 192 -6.63 0.26 15.86
N ILE A 193 -6.71 -0.05 14.56
CA ILE A 193 -6.07 0.69 13.48
C ILE A 193 -7.19 1.15 12.53
N PRO A 194 -7.16 2.40 12.04
CA PRO A 194 -8.21 2.90 11.16
C PRO A 194 -8.20 2.18 9.81
N VAL A 195 -9.40 1.89 9.28
CA VAL A 195 -9.56 1.42 7.90
C VAL A 195 -9.63 2.64 6.99
N LYS A 196 -8.59 2.86 6.19
CA LYS A 196 -8.42 4.06 5.36
C LYS A 196 -8.91 3.90 3.93
N SER A 197 -9.03 2.68 3.44
CA SER A 197 -9.51 2.41 2.10
C SER A 197 -10.09 1.01 1.98
N VAL A 198 -11.01 0.86 1.05
CA VAL A 198 -11.57 -0.44 0.67
C VAL A 198 -11.55 -0.56 -0.83
N SER A 199 -11.09 -1.70 -1.33
CA SER A 199 -11.03 -2.02 -2.74
C SER A 199 -11.95 -3.20 -3.06
N TYR A 200 -12.73 -3.07 -4.11
CA TYR A 200 -13.56 -4.13 -4.67
C TYR A 200 -12.84 -4.82 -5.83
N THR A 201 -13.11 -6.10 -6.06
CA THR A 201 -12.51 -6.89 -7.15
C THR A 201 -13.03 -6.40 -8.51
N HIS A 202 -14.31 -6.01 -8.56
CA HIS A 202 -14.95 -5.48 -9.77
C HIS A 202 -15.12 -3.97 -9.67
N LEU A 203 -14.61 -3.24 -10.67
CA LEU A 203 -15.01 -1.86 -10.92
C LEU A 203 -16.47 -1.86 -11.35
N ARG A 204 -17.33 -1.08 -10.71
CA ARG A 204 -18.71 -0.91 -11.20
C ARG A 204 -18.66 -0.21 -12.57
N ALA A 205 -19.59 -0.56 -13.46
CA ALA A 205 -19.64 -0.07 -14.84
C ALA A 205 -19.63 1.47 -14.98
N HIS A 206 -19.99 2.21 -13.93
CA HIS A 206 -19.94 3.67 -13.90
C HIS A 206 -18.52 4.25 -13.69
N GLU A 207 -17.54 3.41 -13.27
CA GLU A 207 -16.14 3.83 -13.10
C GLU A 207 -15.28 3.40 -14.29
N THR A 208 -15.83 2.59 -15.21
CA THR A 208 -15.16 2.04 -16.40
C THR A 208 -15.38 2.83 -17.67
N GLY A 209 -16.11 3.93 -17.64
CA GLY A 209 -16.40 4.77 -18.80
C GLY A 209 -15.19 5.40 -19.54
N ALA A 210 -13.97 5.04 -19.15
CA ALA A 210 -12.73 5.51 -19.76
C ALA A 210 -11.77 4.38 -20.19
N TYR A 211 -12.22 3.10 -20.27
CA TYR A 211 -11.33 1.97 -20.55
C TYR A 211 -11.89 1.04 -21.66
N LEU A 212 -12.19 1.62 -22.80
CA LEU A 212 -12.26 0.91 -24.09
C LEU A 212 -11.38 1.63 -25.09
#